data_0faf88c763af3ad8fa2f02f38566f7da
#
_entry.id   0faf88c763af3ad8fa2f02f38566f7da
#
_cell.length_a   1.000
_cell.length_b   1.000
_cell.length_c   1.000
_cell.angle_alpha   90.00
_cell.angle_beta   90.00
_cell.angle_gamma   90.00
#
_symmetry.space_group_name_H-M   'P 1'
#
loop_
_entity.id
_entity.type
_entity.pdbx_description
1 polymer ?
#
loop_
_entity_poly.entity_id
_entity_poly.type
_entity_poly.pdbx_seq_one_letter_code
_entity_poly.pdbx_strand_id
1 'polypeptide(L)'
;PMRPTVIVDANTGRVLQKFENLQHALVGTGPGGNAKTGQYEYGTTYGFNDVTQSGTSCTMNNTNVKTINLNGGTTGTTAFAYTCPRNTVKAINGAYSPLNDAHYFGGVIYNMYQSYLGRAPLTFQLQMKVHYSSNYENAFWNGTAMTFGDGASTFYPLVSLDVSSHEVSHGFTEQIGRAHV
;
A
#
# COMPACT_ATOMS: atom_id res chain seq x y z
N PRO A 1 15.06 14.57 1.58
CA PRO A 1 16.15 15.10 0.78
C PRO A 1 16.33 14.24 -0.46
N MET A 2 16.17 14.84 -1.64
CA MET A 2 16.46 14.20 -2.93
C MET A 2 17.94 13.85 -3.00
N ARG A 3 18.30 12.70 -3.57
CA ARG A 3 19.68 12.32 -3.88
C ARG A 3 19.78 11.96 -5.37
N PRO A 4 19.71 12.95 -6.28
CA PRO A 4 19.81 12.64 -7.70
C PRO A 4 21.23 12.19 -8.06
N THR A 5 21.32 11.08 -8.79
CA THR A 5 22.54 10.73 -9.55
C THR A 5 22.36 11.27 -10.96
N VAL A 6 23.36 11.98 -11.42
CA VAL A 6 23.37 12.61 -12.74
C VAL A 6 24.53 12.00 -13.56
N ILE A 7 24.21 11.42 -14.70
CA ILE A 7 25.22 11.01 -15.68
C ILE A 7 25.38 12.17 -16.67
N VAL A 8 26.60 12.67 -16.78
CA VAL A 8 26.95 13.75 -17.70
C VAL A 8 27.94 13.26 -18.77
N ASP A 9 27.79 13.78 -19.97
CA ASP A 9 28.81 13.63 -21.01
C ASP A 9 30.07 14.42 -20.60
N ALA A 10 31.19 13.73 -20.47
CA ALA A 10 32.44 14.31 -19.96
C ALA A 10 33.04 15.36 -20.90
N ASN A 11 32.69 15.34 -22.20
CA ASN A 11 33.24 16.27 -23.19
C ASN A 11 32.37 17.53 -23.31
N THR A 12 31.07 17.40 -23.19
CA THR A 12 30.11 18.49 -23.45
C THR A 12 29.46 19.06 -22.20
N GLY A 13 29.57 18.35 -21.05
CA GLY A 13 28.87 18.69 -19.81
C GLY A 13 27.35 18.47 -19.86
N ARG A 14 26.84 17.92 -20.97
CA ARG A 14 25.42 17.67 -21.15
C ARG A 14 24.95 16.56 -20.23
N VAL A 15 23.83 16.76 -19.55
CA VAL A 15 23.18 15.72 -18.77
C VAL A 15 22.59 14.67 -19.71
N LEU A 16 23.11 13.44 -19.65
CA LEU A 16 22.66 12.31 -20.43
C LEU A 16 21.49 11.58 -19.75
N GLN A 17 21.56 11.47 -18.41
CA GLN A 17 20.53 10.80 -17.63
C GLN A 17 20.53 11.35 -16.20
N LYS A 18 19.34 11.43 -15.61
CA LYS A 18 19.14 11.81 -14.21
C LYS A 18 18.31 10.75 -13.53
N PHE A 19 18.81 10.19 -12.43
CA PHE A 19 18.10 9.21 -11.61
C PHE A 19 17.80 9.82 -10.25
N GLU A 20 16.62 9.62 -9.76
CA GLU A 20 16.28 9.88 -8.36
C GLU A 20 16.69 8.64 -7.54
N ASN A 21 17.72 8.78 -6.69
CA ASN A 21 18.19 7.71 -5.80
C ASN A 21 17.38 7.63 -4.48
N LEU A 22 16.15 8.05 -4.47
CA LEU A 22 15.20 7.56 -3.47
C LEU A 22 14.90 6.11 -3.84
N GLN A 23 15.68 5.19 -3.32
CA GLN A 23 15.42 3.78 -3.49
C GLN A 23 14.13 3.45 -2.74
N HIS A 24 13.07 3.18 -3.48
CA HIS A 24 12.04 2.31 -2.98
C HIS A 24 12.73 0.99 -2.66
N ALA A 25 12.83 0.67 -1.39
CA ALA A 25 13.54 -0.51 -0.98
C ALA A 25 12.51 -1.63 -0.78
N LEU A 26 12.65 -2.71 -1.53
CA LEU A 26 11.99 -3.97 -1.27
C LEU A 26 12.57 -4.59 0.01
N VAL A 27 12.31 -3.96 1.15
CA VAL A 27 12.90 -4.33 2.46
C VAL A 27 11.86 -4.50 3.56
N GLY A 28 10.61 -4.05 3.34
CA GLY A 28 9.56 -4.16 4.34
C GLY A 28 9.20 -5.63 4.57
N THR A 29 9.32 -6.08 5.81
CA THR A 29 8.97 -7.45 6.23
C THR A 29 7.91 -7.41 7.33
N GLY A 30 7.42 -8.58 7.70
CA GLY A 30 6.51 -8.75 8.82
C GLY A 30 5.36 -9.71 8.52
N PRO A 31 4.56 -10.05 9.53
CA PRO A 31 3.49 -11.01 9.39
C PRO A 31 2.35 -10.46 8.53
N GLY A 32 1.64 -11.35 7.88
CA GLY A 32 0.35 -11.11 7.21
C GLY A 32 -0.59 -12.29 7.42
N GLY A 33 -1.80 -12.16 6.87
CA GLY A 33 -2.85 -13.16 7.00
C GLY A 33 -3.66 -13.04 8.28
N ASN A 34 -4.52 -14.04 8.48
CA ASN A 34 -5.43 -14.10 9.62
C ASN A 34 -5.64 -15.55 10.08
N ALA A 35 -6.39 -15.76 11.15
CA ALA A 35 -6.64 -17.08 11.74
C ALA A 35 -7.33 -18.05 10.77
N LYS A 36 -8.06 -17.58 9.75
CA LYS A 36 -8.70 -18.41 8.72
C LYS A 36 -7.72 -18.83 7.63
N THR A 37 -6.87 -17.93 7.17
CA THR A 37 -5.94 -18.17 6.06
C THR A 37 -4.58 -18.69 6.52
N GLY A 38 -4.31 -18.63 7.82
CA GLY A 38 -2.98 -18.87 8.39
C GLY A 38 -2.08 -17.63 8.35
N GLN A 39 -1.03 -17.67 9.16
CA GLN A 39 0.01 -16.66 9.17
C GLN A 39 1.04 -16.94 8.08
N TYR A 40 1.47 -15.87 7.42
CA TYR A 40 2.61 -15.88 6.51
C TYR A 40 3.53 -14.69 6.83
N GLU A 41 4.69 -14.63 6.21
CA GLU A 41 5.69 -13.58 6.45
C GLU A 41 6.09 -12.95 5.11
N TYR A 42 5.96 -11.63 5.02
CA TYR A 42 6.53 -10.85 3.93
C TYR A 42 8.06 -10.80 4.03
N GLY A 43 8.73 -10.97 2.91
CA GLY A 43 10.18 -11.10 2.83
C GLY A 43 10.68 -12.54 2.88
N THR A 44 9.81 -13.53 3.14
CA THR A 44 10.14 -14.97 3.12
C THR A 44 9.07 -15.80 2.40
N THR A 45 7.83 -15.86 2.91
CA THR A 45 6.73 -16.60 2.26
C THR A 45 6.26 -15.90 0.99
N TYR A 46 6.15 -14.58 1.08
CA TYR A 46 5.85 -13.69 -0.04
C TYR A 46 7.00 -12.69 -0.24
N GLY A 47 6.93 -11.90 -1.32
CA GLY A 47 7.89 -10.82 -1.58
C GLY A 47 7.88 -9.76 -0.48
N PHE A 48 8.89 -8.91 -0.49
CA PHE A 48 8.98 -7.78 0.44
C PHE A 48 7.90 -6.74 0.17
N ASN A 49 7.48 -6.03 1.19
CA ASN A 49 6.74 -4.79 1.04
C ASN A 49 7.66 -3.70 0.46
N ASP A 50 7.19 -3.02 -0.57
CA ASP A 50 7.88 -1.89 -1.21
C ASP A 50 7.61 -0.62 -0.41
N VAL A 51 8.58 -0.20 0.39
CA VAL A 51 8.48 0.92 1.33
C VAL A 51 9.56 1.96 1.06
N THR A 52 9.32 3.20 1.45
CA THR A 52 10.37 4.21 1.49
C THR A 52 11.19 4.02 2.76
N GLN A 53 12.51 3.85 2.62
CA GLN A 53 13.44 3.76 3.74
C GLN A 53 14.28 5.02 3.88
N SER A 54 14.38 5.52 5.10
CA SER A 54 15.30 6.61 5.48
C SER A 54 15.98 6.26 6.81
N GLY A 55 17.25 5.90 6.75
CA GLY A 55 17.97 5.38 7.90
C GLY A 55 17.31 4.12 8.44
N THR A 56 16.93 4.13 9.71
CA THR A 56 16.22 3.04 10.38
C THR A 56 14.69 3.13 10.28
N SER A 57 14.15 4.15 9.61
CA SER A 57 12.71 4.33 9.44
C SER A 57 12.23 3.83 8.09
N CYS A 58 11.22 2.98 8.09
CA CYS A 58 10.45 2.55 6.92
C CYS A 58 9.08 3.22 6.94
N THR A 59 8.64 3.72 5.78
CA THR A 59 7.32 4.32 5.60
C THR A 59 6.56 3.55 4.53
N MET A 60 5.35 3.12 4.82
CA MET A 60 4.46 2.45 3.86
C MET A 60 3.95 3.43 2.80
N ASN A 61 4.88 3.90 1.99
CA ASN A 61 4.65 4.87 0.93
C ASN A 61 5.66 4.64 -0.19
N ASN A 62 5.17 4.35 -1.38
CA ASN A 62 5.95 4.29 -2.60
C ASN A 62 5.24 5.08 -3.71
N THR A 63 5.71 5.05 -4.94
CA THR A 63 5.10 5.79 -6.05
C THR A 63 3.64 5.41 -6.27
N ASN A 64 3.27 4.16 -6.02
CA ASN A 64 1.99 3.59 -6.44
C ASN A 64 0.99 3.45 -5.29
N VAL A 65 1.49 3.18 -4.07
CA VAL A 65 0.67 2.83 -2.91
C VAL A 65 1.12 3.59 -1.67
N LYS A 66 0.16 4.10 -0.92
CA LYS A 66 0.33 4.68 0.41
C LYS A 66 -0.61 4.00 1.38
N THR A 67 -0.09 3.43 2.47
CA THR A 67 -0.89 2.81 3.52
C THR A 67 -0.91 3.70 4.76
N ILE A 68 -2.09 3.92 5.30
CA ILE A 68 -2.37 4.85 6.38
C ILE A 68 -2.98 4.07 7.53
N ASN A 69 -2.40 4.17 8.71
CA ASN A 69 -2.97 3.61 9.94
C ASN A 69 -3.93 4.63 10.56
N LEU A 70 -5.22 4.35 10.52
CA LEU A 70 -6.25 5.19 11.16
C LEU A 70 -6.36 4.92 12.66
N ASN A 71 -5.82 3.79 13.14
CA ASN A 71 -5.75 3.42 14.55
C ASN A 71 -7.09 3.52 15.30
N GLY A 72 -8.19 3.14 14.66
CA GLY A 72 -9.55 3.25 15.19
C GLY A 72 -10.22 4.61 14.96
N GLY A 73 -9.53 5.56 14.33
CA GLY A 73 -10.11 6.82 13.87
C GLY A 73 -10.82 6.68 12.53
N THR A 74 -11.43 7.78 12.08
CA THR A 74 -12.16 7.85 10.79
C THR A 74 -11.45 8.70 9.74
N THR A 75 -10.43 9.45 10.13
CA THR A 75 -9.69 10.36 9.23
C THR A 75 -8.18 10.21 9.43
N GLY A 76 -7.44 10.43 8.35
CA GLY A 76 -5.98 10.39 8.36
C GLY A 76 -5.42 10.49 6.96
N THR A 77 -4.22 11.05 6.83
CA THR A 77 -3.53 11.24 5.55
C THR A 77 -2.05 10.85 5.59
N THR A 78 -1.50 10.66 6.80
CA THR A 78 -0.07 10.36 6.99
C THR A 78 0.21 8.89 6.74
N ALA A 79 1.17 8.60 5.88
CA ALA A 79 1.63 7.25 5.65
C ALA A 79 2.19 6.63 6.93
N PHE A 80 1.88 5.36 7.16
CA PHE A 80 2.35 4.65 8.35
C PHE A 80 3.86 4.44 8.30
N ALA A 81 4.54 4.79 9.39
CA ALA A 81 5.97 4.61 9.54
C ALA A 81 6.29 3.66 10.70
N TYR A 82 7.38 2.90 10.57
CA TYR A 82 7.85 1.93 11.55
C TYR A 82 9.37 1.77 11.47
N THR A 83 9.97 1.06 12.44
CA THR A 83 11.39 0.74 12.42
C THR A 83 11.68 -0.40 11.44
N CYS A 84 12.52 -0.12 10.43
CA CYS A 84 12.93 -1.13 9.44
C CYS A 84 13.64 -2.32 10.09
N PRO A 85 13.58 -3.50 9.46
CA PRO A 85 12.79 -3.84 8.27
C PRO A 85 11.40 -4.37 8.60
N ARG A 86 11.12 -4.70 9.87
CA ARG A 86 9.98 -5.55 10.24
C ARG A 86 8.88 -4.80 10.94
N ASN A 87 7.69 -4.73 10.30
CA ASN A 87 6.48 -4.23 10.91
C ASN A 87 5.67 -5.37 11.55
N THR A 88 5.33 -5.22 12.82
CA THR A 88 4.44 -6.13 13.57
C THR A 88 3.18 -5.44 14.08
N VAL A 89 2.93 -4.21 13.72
CA VAL A 89 1.76 -3.41 14.11
C VAL A 89 0.62 -3.68 13.13
N LYS A 90 -0.54 -4.00 13.61
CA LYS A 90 -0.87 -4.57 14.92
C LYS A 90 -1.70 -5.83 14.67
N ALA A 91 -1.53 -6.86 15.48
CA ALA A 91 -2.47 -7.98 15.49
C ALA A 91 -3.81 -7.50 16.07
N ILE A 92 -4.89 -7.76 15.35
CA ILE A 92 -6.24 -7.38 15.77
C ILE A 92 -7.26 -8.31 15.15
N ASN A 93 -8.24 -8.69 15.95
CA ASN A 93 -9.38 -9.51 15.51
C ASN A 93 -8.95 -10.71 14.64
N GLY A 94 -7.96 -11.47 15.10
CA GLY A 94 -7.45 -12.66 14.42
C GLY A 94 -6.53 -12.40 13.22
N ALA A 95 -6.29 -11.18 12.79
CA ALA A 95 -5.29 -10.85 11.78
C ALA A 95 -3.93 -10.53 12.41
N TYR A 96 -2.85 -10.80 11.67
CA TYR A 96 -1.48 -10.66 12.18
C TYR A 96 -0.87 -9.27 11.93
N SER A 97 -1.09 -8.68 10.75
CA SER A 97 -0.80 -7.27 10.47
C SER A 97 -1.57 -6.79 9.23
N PRO A 98 -2.79 -6.28 9.39
CA PRO A 98 -3.58 -5.73 8.28
C PRO A 98 -2.86 -4.62 7.49
N LEU A 99 -1.98 -3.86 8.13
CA LEU A 99 -1.18 -2.83 7.45
C LEU A 99 -0.23 -3.42 6.41
N ASN A 100 0.45 -4.54 6.74
CA ASN A 100 1.32 -5.23 5.80
C ASN A 100 0.53 -5.77 4.62
N ASP A 101 -0.62 -6.40 4.88
CA ASP A 101 -1.49 -6.98 3.86
C ASP A 101 -2.02 -5.90 2.91
N ALA A 102 -2.58 -4.83 3.44
CA ALA A 102 -3.10 -3.74 2.63
C ALA A 102 -2.03 -3.10 1.74
N HIS A 103 -0.81 -2.92 2.27
CA HIS A 103 0.29 -2.33 1.49
C HIS A 103 0.74 -3.24 0.36
N TYR A 104 0.95 -4.51 0.67
CA TYR A 104 1.37 -5.52 -0.32
C TYR A 104 0.30 -5.72 -1.39
N PHE A 105 -0.95 -5.92 -1.00
CA PHE A 105 -2.05 -6.14 -1.94
C PHE A 105 -2.35 -4.92 -2.80
N GLY A 106 -2.18 -3.71 -2.27
CA GLY A 106 -2.21 -2.49 -3.07
C GLY A 106 -1.21 -2.52 -4.23
N GLY A 107 0.03 -2.97 -3.96
CA GLY A 107 1.06 -3.16 -4.98
C GLY A 107 0.71 -4.26 -6.00
N VAL A 108 0.18 -5.39 -5.53
CA VAL A 108 -0.28 -6.50 -6.39
C VAL A 108 -1.38 -6.02 -7.34
N ILE A 109 -2.36 -5.30 -6.82
CA ILE A 109 -3.49 -4.78 -7.62
C ILE A 109 -2.99 -3.76 -8.64
N TYR A 110 -2.13 -2.82 -8.23
CA TYR A 110 -1.54 -1.86 -9.15
C TYR A 110 -0.83 -2.55 -10.32
N ASN A 111 0.01 -3.54 -10.02
CA ASN A 111 0.76 -4.29 -11.01
C ASN A 111 -0.15 -5.12 -11.92
N MET A 112 -1.24 -5.66 -11.41
CA MET A 112 -2.24 -6.38 -12.19
C MET A 112 -2.86 -5.46 -13.25
N TYR A 113 -3.35 -4.27 -12.86
CA TYR A 113 -3.90 -3.30 -13.81
C TYR A 113 -2.86 -2.87 -14.84
N GLN A 114 -1.63 -2.64 -14.43
CA GLN A 114 -0.53 -2.27 -15.33
C GLN A 114 -0.24 -3.38 -16.35
N SER A 115 -0.22 -4.63 -15.89
CA SER A 115 0.13 -5.80 -16.74
C SER A 115 -0.97 -6.17 -17.73
N TYR A 116 -2.24 -6.12 -17.30
CA TYR A 116 -3.37 -6.55 -18.13
C TYR A 116 -3.99 -5.43 -18.96
N LEU A 117 -3.99 -4.20 -18.43
CA LEU A 117 -4.66 -3.06 -19.07
C LEU A 117 -3.70 -1.97 -19.56
N GLY A 118 -2.38 -2.12 -19.30
CA GLY A 118 -1.36 -1.15 -19.67
C GLY A 118 -1.49 0.22 -18.99
N ARG A 119 -2.24 0.30 -17.89
CA ARG A 119 -2.51 1.56 -17.17
C ARG A 119 -2.68 1.33 -15.68
N ALA A 120 -2.41 2.37 -14.89
CA ALA A 120 -2.72 2.37 -13.47
C ALA A 120 -4.23 2.27 -13.21
N PRO A 121 -4.66 1.68 -12.08
CA PRO A 121 -6.08 1.58 -11.73
C PRO A 121 -6.71 2.96 -11.46
N LEU A 122 -5.93 3.90 -10.92
CA LEU A 122 -6.36 5.26 -10.64
C LEU A 122 -5.37 6.27 -11.23
N THR A 123 -5.81 7.51 -11.46
CA THR A 123 -4.96 8.61 -11.94
C THR A 123 -4.09 9.23 -10.83
N PHE A 124 -4.22 8.73 -9.61
CA PHE A 124 -3.46 9.13 -8.43
C PHE A 124 -3.03 7.91 -7.63
N GLN A 125 -2.14 8.10 -6.65
CA GLN A 125 -1.60 7.04 -5.79
C GLN A 125 -2.71 6.31 -5.03
N LEU A 126 -2.69 4.97 -5.02
CA LEU A 126 -3.60 4.15 -4.23
C LEU A 126 -3.40 4.46 -2.73
N GLN A 127 -4.46 4.87 -2.05
CA GLN A 127 -4.45 5.10 -0.61
C GLN A 127 -5.23 3.97 0.09
N MET A 128 -4.53 3.21 0.92
CA MET A 128 -5.07 2.08 1.69
C MET A 128 -5.19 2.51 3.15
N LYS A 129 -6.38 2.89 3.60
CA LYS A 129 -6.66 3.34 4.98
C LYS A 129 -7.13 2.15 5.81
N VAL A 130 -6.32 1.75 6.77
CA VAL A 130 -6.53 0.54 7.58
C VAL A 130 -6.88 0.92 9.02
N HIS A 131 -7.55 0.03 9.72
CA HIS A 131 -7.99 0.22 11.11
C HIS A 131 -9.01 1.37 11.24
N TYR A 132 -9.98 1.39 10.33
CA TYR A 132 -11.05 2.40 10.33
C TYR A 132 -12.07 2.10 11.42
N SER A 133 -12.31 3.10 12.29
CA SER A 133 -13.30 3.05 13.35
C SER A 133 -13.10 1.87 14.32
N SER A 134 -14.07 1.58 15.14
CA SER A 134 -14.09 0.42 16.05
C SER A 134 -15.16 -0.56 15.61
N ASN A 135 -14.82 -1.87 15.61
CA ASN A 135 -15.76 -2.95 15.28
C ASN A 135 -16.48 -2.73 13.94
N TYR A 136 -15.79 -2.12 12.97
CA TYR A 136 -16.38 -1.81 11.68
C TYR A 136 -16.25 -3.00 10.74
N GLU A 137 -17.39 -3.62 10.43
CA GLU A 137 -17.48 -4.85 9.65
C GLU A 137 -17.71 -4.59 8.16
N ASN A 138 -17.00 -3.61 7.59
CA ASN A 138 -17.06 -3.31 6.16
C ASN A 138 -15.76 -2.70 5.64
N ALA A 139 -15.61 -2.67 4.31
CA ALA A 139 -14.65 -1.88 3.58
C ALA A 139 -15.40 -1.00 2.59
N PHE A 140 -14.80 0.09 2.13
CA PHE A 140 -15.44 0.97 1.14
C PHE A 140 -14.43 1.85 0.39
N TRP A 141 -14.80 2.18 -0.84
CA TRP A 141 -14.23 3.27 -1.62
C TRP A 141 -14.96 4.58 -1.31
N ASN A 142 -14.25 5.67 -1.07
CA ASN A 142 -14.84 6.98 -0.75
C ASN A 142 -14.58 8.07 -1.79
N GLY A 143 -14.18 7.71 -3.01
CA GLY A 143 -13.81 8.66 -4.07
C GLY A 143 -12.31 9.01 -4.09
N THR A 144 -11.57 8.74 -3.02
CA THR A 144 -10.13 9.09 -2.90
C THR A 144 -9.27 7.99 -2.27
N ALA A 145 -9.85 7.09 -1.50
CA ALA A 145 -9.14 6.06 -0.77
C ALA A 145 -9.99 4.80 -0.58
N MET A 146 -9.33 3.65 -0.53
CA MET A 146 -9.88 2.40 -0.02
C MET A 146 -9.77 2.41 1.49
N THR A 147 -10.85 2.14 2.20
CA THR A 147 -10.92 2.22 3.66
C THR A 147 -11.43 0.89 4.21
N PHE A 148 -10.70 0.34 5.18
CA PHE A 148 -10.88 -1.02 5.69
C PHE A 148 -11.11 -1.02 7.19
N GLY A 149 -12.23 -1.62 7.60
CA GLY A 149 -12.51 -1.90 9.00
C GLY A 149 -11.79 -3.15 9.50
N ASP A 150 -11.64 -3.23 10.81
CA ASP A 150 -11.00 -4.38 11.47
C ASP A 150 -11.95 -5.57 11.66
N GLY A 151 -13.20 -5.43 11.24
CA GLY A 151 -14.23 -6.42 11.55
C GLY A 151 -14.60 -6.45 13.03
N ALA A 152 -15.37 -7.46 13.42
CA ALA A 152 -15.75 -7.70 14.81
C ALA A 152 -16.08 -9.19 15.02
N SER A 153 -17.37 -9.55 14.99
CA SER A 153 -17.83 -10.92 15.21
C SER A 153 -17.99 -11.73 13.92
N THR A 154 -18.24 -11.07 12.79
CA THR A 154 -18.53 -11.72 11.51
C THR A 154 -17.31 -11.82 10.62
N PHE A 155 -16.54 -10.74 10.54
CA PHE A 155 -15.38 -10.63 9.65
C PHE A 155 -14.08 -10.41 10.42
N TYR A 156 -13.00 -10.99 9.90
CA TYR A 156 -11.64 -10.55 10.16
C TYR A 156 -11.40 -9.17 9.52
N PRO A 157 -10.28 -8.48 9.81
CA PRO A 157 -9.92 -7.25 9.10
C PRO A 157 -10.03 -7.39 7.59
N LEU A 158 -10.76 -6.47 6.96
CA LEU A 158 -11.24 -6.59 5.58
C LEU A 158 -10.19 -6.11 4.54
N VAL A 159 -8.94 -6.48 4.73
CA VAL A 159 -7.80 -6.10 3.87
C VAL A 159 -7.34 -7.20 2.91
N SER A 160 -8.08 -8.29 2.79
CA SER A 160 -7.75 -9.40 1.88
C SER A 160 -7.66 -8.93 0.42
N LEU A 161 -6.95 -9.69 -0.41
CA LEU A 161 -6.72 -9.30 -1.81
C LEU A 161 -8.01 -9.10 -2.60
N ASP A 162 -9.00 -9.96 -2.37
CA ASP A 162 -10.32 -9.89 -3.02
C ASP A 162 -11.08 -8.62 -2.61
N VAL A 163 -11.14 -8.30 -1.31
CA VAL A 163 -11.77 -7.07 -0.82
C VAL A 163 -11.01 -5.84 -1.31
N SER A 164 -9.68 -5.84 -1.20
CA SER A 164 -8.86 -4.71 -1.67
C SER A 164 -9.03 -4.47 -3.17
N SER A 165 -9.08 -5.53 -3.99
CA SER A 165 -9.30 -5.37 -5.44
C SER A 165 -10.72 -4.92 -5.77
N HIS A 166 -11.72 -5.34 -5.00
CA HIS A 166 -13.10 -4.87 -5.13
C HIS A 166 -13.17 -3.35 -4.93
N GLU A 167 -12.59 -2.82 -3.85
CA GLU A 167 -12.60 -1.39 -3.56
C GLU A 167 -11.82 -0.56 -4.60
N VAL A 168 -10.67 -1.05 -5.06
CA VAL A 168 -9.93 -0.39 -6.14
C VAL A 168 -10.74 -0.37 -7.44
N SER A 169 -11.49 -1.45 -7.71
CA SER A 169 -12.33 -1.54 -8.91
C SER A 169 -13.49 -0.54 -8.89
N HIS A 170 -14.05 -0.22 -7.72
CA HIS A 170 -15.01 0.89 -7.60
C HIS A 170 -14.39 2.21 -8.06
N GLY A 171 -13.18 2.53 -7.59
CA GLY A 171 -12.47 3.73 -8.01
C GLY A 171 -12.14 3.75 -9.50
N PHE A 172 -11.70 2.63 -10.04
CA PHE A 172 -11.45 2.48 -11.49
C PHE A 172 -12.72 2.72 -12.32
N THR A 173 -13.83 2.09 -11.95
CA THR A 173 -15.13 2.23 -12.64
C THR A 173 -15.66 3.65 -12.56
N GLU A 174 -15.53 4.29 -11.39
CA GLU A 174 -15.93 5.69 -11.21
C GLU A 174 -15.16 6.64 -12.15
N GLN A 175 -13.84 6.42 -12.30
CA GLN A 175 -13.02 7.25 -13.20
C GLN A 175 -13.36 7.01 -14.68
N ILE A 176 -13.69 5.77 -15.09
CA ILE A 176 -14.15 5.49 -16.44
C ILE A 176 -15.51 6.16 -16.69
N GLY A 177 -16.46 6.05 -15.75
CA GLY A 177 -17.77 6.67 -15.86
C GLY A 177 -17.70 8.19 -16.03
N ARG A 178 -16.78 8.86 -15.32
CA ARG A 178 -16.56 10.31 -15.46
C ARG A 178 -15.91 10.72 -16.78
N ALA A 179 -15.23 9.81 -17.47
CA ALA A 179 -14.60 10.09 -18.76
C ALA A 179 -15.62 10.07 -19.94
N HIS A 180 -16.84 9.63 -19.69
CA HIS A 180 -17.90 9.51 -20.69
C HIS A 180 -19.08 10.51 -20.48
N VAL A 181 -18.92 11.50 -19.58
CA VAL A 181 -19.91 12.55 -19.34
C VAL A 181 -19.45 13.87 -19.92
#